data_1f89486a75f9ada1206e406f660d88d0
#
_entry.id   1f89486a75f9ada1206e406f660d88d0
#
_cell.length_a   1.000
_cell.length_b   1.000
_cell.length_c   1.000
_cell.angle_alpha   90.00
_cell.angle_beta   90.00
_cell.angle_gamma   90.00
#
_symmetry.space_group_name_H-M   'P 1'
#
loop_
_entity.id
_entity.type
_entity.pdbx_description
1 polymer ?
#
loop_
_entity_poly.entity_id
_entity_poly.type
_entity_poly.pdbx_seq_one_letter_code
_entity_poly.pdbx_strand_id
1 'polypeptide(L)'
;MNRKPQFDQDVMNDDDSIGSSPPRSMTTENKIALFIDFENIAIGVTDAKHKKFEVSLLLERLLEKGKIVVKRAYCDWDRFPDYKRELHEAAIELIEIPSRTYSGKNSADIRMVVDAMDMAWAKEHINLFVVASGDSDFSPLVSKLKENDKFVIGVGVKNSSSHLLIDNCDEFIFYEDLVRGVAQGPKVIAKDKKQAEAFTLLIDSIKALMRENKEILWGSMVKQTMQRKKPTFNEEYYGYQTFSNLLEDAQSNNIIKIKKDVKSGSYVITGFAQPAA
;
A
#
# COMPACT_ATOMS: atom_id res chain seq x y z
N MET A 1 46.47 50.95 -45.60
CA MET A 1 46.57 51.45 -44.21
C MET A 1 45.61 50.68 -43.36
N ASN A 2 46.09 49.64 -42.67
CA ASN A 2 45.32 48.76 -41.80
C ASN A 2 45.27 49.31 -40.38
N ARG A 3 44.09 49.47 -39.83
CA ARG A 3 43.91 49.60 -38.39
C ARG A 3 43.17 48.36 -37.90
N LYS A 4 43.84 47.57 -37.02
CA LYS A 4 43.26 46.51 -36.23
C LYS A 4 42.43 47.10 -35.10
N PRO A 5 41.29 46.55 -34.73
CA PRO A 5 40.62 46.88 -33.47
C PRO A 5 41.25 46.06 -32.31
N GLN A 6 41.36 46.78 -31.20
CA GLN A 6 41.87 46.34 -29.92
C GLN A 6 40.72 45.57 -29.21
N PHE A 7 41.03 44.42 -28.67
CA PHE A 7 40.12 43.65 -27.82
C PHE A 7 40.30 44.10 -26.38
N ASP A 8 39.26 44.65 -25.79
CA ASP A 8 39.16 44.85 -24.34
C ASP A 8 38.77 43.52 -23.68
N GLN A 9 39.54 43.13 -22.67
CA GLN A 9 39.25 42.00 -21.78
C GLN A 9 38.31 42.53 -20.68
N ASP A 10 37.01 42.28 -20.81
CA ASP A 10 36.10 42.39 -19.72
C ASP A 10 36.09 41.06 -18.96
N VAL A 11 36.40 41.17 -17.66
CA VAL A 11 36.38 40.14 -16.65
C VAL A 11 34.92 39.77 -16.40
N MET A 12 34.52 38.59 -16.86
CA MET A 12 33.23 37.98 -16.45
C MET A 12 33.37 37.36 -15.05
N ASN A 13 32.76 37.96 -14.09
CA ASN A 13 32.46 37.32 -12.81
C ASN A 13 31.23 36.42 -13.01
N ASP A 14 31.50 35.12 -13.18
CA ASP A 14 30.46 34.07 -13.11
C ASP A 14 30.09 33.84 -11.64
N ASP A 15 29.05 34.54 -11.17
CA ASP A 15 28.37 34.24 -9.91
C ASP A 15 26.98 33.63 -10.23
N ASP A 16 27.00 32.50 -10.94
CA ASP A 16 25.82 31.68 -11.18
C ASP A 16 25.57 30.76 -9.98
N SER A 17 25.10 31.34 -8.88
CA SER A 17 24.40 30.58 -7.85
C SER A 17 23.04 30.14 -8.37
N ILE A 18 23.03 29.05 -9.18
CA ILE A 18 21.80 28.34 -9.53
C ILE A 18 21.25 27.74 -8.24
N GLY A 19 20.35 28.47 -7.61
CA GLY A 19 19.50 27.99 -6.55
C GLY A 19 18.57 26.89 -7.10
N SER A 20 19.08 25.68 -7.24
CA SER A 20 18.23 24.51 -7.47
C SER A 20 17.45 24.24 -6.19
N SER A 21 16.24 24.78 -6.12
CA SER A 21 15.23 24.28 -5.20
C SER A 21 15.16 22.76 -5.36
N PRO A 22 15.16 21.98 -4.26
CA PRO A 22 15.04 20.54 -4.38
C PRO A 22 13.76 20.22 -5.14
N PRO A 23 13.79 19.26 -6.08
CA PRO A 23 12.58 18.88 -6.79
C PRO A 23 11.53 18.51 -5.77
N ARG A 24 10.39 19.19 -5.79
CA ARG A 24 9.18 18.71 -5.15
C ARG A 24 8.81 17.39 -5.85
N SER A 25 9.45 16.30 -5.47
CA SER A 25 8.91 14.99 -5.74
C SER A 25 7.67 14.86 -4.86
N MET A 26 6.54 15.39 -5.33
CA MET A 26 5.26 14.84 -4.97
C MET A 26 5.31 13.40 -5.48
N THR A 27 5.76 12.47 -4.64
CA THR A 27 5.42 11.07 -4.82
C THR A 27 3.90 11.04 -4.73
N THR A 28 3.25 11.03 -5.89
CA THR A 28 1.79 10.97 -5.96
C THR A 28 1.39 9.71 -5.23
N GLU A 29 0.61 9.89 -4.15
CA GLU A 29 0.12 8.76 -3.35
C GLU A 29 -0.65 7.82 -4.27
N ASN A 30 -0.32 6.52 -4.26
CA ASN A 30 -1.05 5.53 -5.05
C ASN A 30 -2.52 5.52 -4.66
N LYS A 31 -3.39 5.54 -5.66
CA LYS A 31 -4.83 5.36 -5.52
C LYS A 31 -5.20 3.98 -6.04
N ILE A 32 -5.73 3.16 -5.15
CA ILE A 32 -5.91 1.73 -5.34
C ILE A 32 -7.37 1.42 -5.64
N ALA A 33 -7.61 0.63 -6.71
CA ALA A 33 -8.87 -0.05 -6.95
C ALA A 33 -8.68 -1.56 -6.69
N LEU A 34 -9.48 -2.11 -5.79
CA LEU A 34 -9.48 -3.53 -5.40
C LEU A 34 -10.69 -4.24 -5.99
N PHE A 35 -10.43 -5.31 -6.73
CA PHE A 35 -11.40 -6.22 -7.33
C PHE A 35 -11.15 -7.64 -6.80
N ILE A 36 -12.16 -8.24 -6.20
CA ILE A 36 -12.06 -9.55 -5.55
C ILE A 36 -12.99 -10.55 -6.25
N ASP A 37 -12.44 -11.54 -6.88
CA ASP A 37 -13.12 -12.78 -7.22
C ASP A 37 -13.25 -13.60 -5.93
N PHE A 38 -14.38 -13.37 -5.24
CA PHE A 38 -14.53 -13.83 -3.87
C PHE A 38 -14.62 -15.35 -3.76
N GLU A 39 -15.29 -16.00 -4.71
CA GLU A 39 -15.43 -17.45 -4.71
C GLU A 39 -14.06 -18.13 -4.83
N ASN A 40 -13.23 -17.69 -5.79
CA ASN A 40 -11.88 -18.22 -5.99
C ASN A 40 -11.01 -18.09 -4.74
N ILE A 41 -10.99 -16.89 -4.14
CA ILE A 41 -10.19 -16.63 -2.94
C ILE A 41 -10.71 -17.45 -1.74
N ALA A 42 -12.01 -17.46 -1.49
CA ALA A 42 -12.59 -18.15 -0.33
C ALA A 42 -12.36 -19.68 -0.39
N ILE A 43 -12.53 -20.27 -1.56
CA ILE A 43 -12.27 -21.69 -1.79
C ILE A 43 -10.76 -21.97 -1.63
N GLY A 44 -9.88 -21.19 -2.28
CA GLY A 44 -8.43 -21.37 -2.19
C GLY A 44 -7.91 -21.29 -0.75
N VAL A 45 -8.42 -20.33 0.04
CA VAL A 45 -8.07 -20.17 1.46
C VAL A 45 -8.51 -21.40 2.29
N THR A 46 -9.69 -21.94 2.01
CA THR A 46 -10.20 -23.14 2.68
C THR A 46 -9.37 -24.36 2.32
N ASP A 47 -9.03 -24.54 1.04
CA ASP A 47 -8.19 -25.66 0.55
C ASP A 47 -6.76 -25.61 1.11
N ALA A 48 -6.25 -24.39 1.37
CA ALA A 48 -4.97 -24.17 2.05
C ALA A 48 -5.05 -24.39 3.57
N LYS A 49 -6.17 -24.93 4.09
CA LYS A 49 -6.42 -25.24 5.52
C LYS A 49 -6.45 -24.02 6.44
N HIS A 50 -6.71 -22.85 5.91
CA HIS A 50 -7.06 -21.68 6.72
C HIS A 50 -8.57 -21.72 7.04
N LYS A 51 -8.94 -21.25 8.23
CA LYS A 51 -10.34 -21.31 8.70
C LYS A 51 -11.28 -20.47 7.86
N LYS A 52 -10.82 -19.27 7.47
CA LYS A 52 -11.62 -18.23 6.81
C LYS A 52 -10.71 -17.24 6.11
N PHE A 53 -11.18 -16.66 5.01
CA PHE A 53 -10.54 -15.50 4.43
C PHE A 53 -10.80 -14.27 5.31
N GLU A 54 -9.75 -13.66 5.82
CA GLU A 54 -9.79 -12.44 6.63
C GLU A 54 -9.43 -11.25 5.73
N VAL A 55 -10.46 -10.55 5.23
CA VAL A 55 -10.27 -9.43 4.31
C VAL A 55 -9.49 -8.27 4.93
N SER A 56 -9.56 -8.11 6.25
CA SER A 56 -8.81 -7.10 7.01
C SER A 56 -7.31 -7.19 6.76
N LEU A 57 -6.74 -8.40 6.70
CA LEU A 57 -5.31 -8.62 6.44
C LEU A 57 -4.91 -8.09 5.05
N LEU A 58 -5.75 -8.34 4.04
CA LEU A 58 -5.53 -7.81 2.70
C LEU A 58 -5.61 -6.28 2.69
N LEU A 59 -6.65 -5.72 3.30
CA LEU A 59 -6.83 -4.26 3.33
C LEU A 59 -5.70 -3.56 4.08
N GLU A 60 -5.23 -4.09 5.20
CA GLU A 60 -4.07 -3.57 5.94
C GLU A 60 -2.82 -3.56 5.04
N ARG A 61 -2.56 -4.64 4.32
CA ARG A 61 -1.42 -4.72 3.39
C ARG A 61 -1.53 -3.70 2.26
N LEU A 62 -2.72 -3.48 1.70
CA LEU A 62 -2.94 -2.50 0.63
C LEU A 62 -2.83 -1.05 1.13
N LEU A 63 -3.25 -0.76 2.37
CA LEU A 63 -3.07 0.56 2.99
C LEU A 63 -1.59 0.95 3.15
N GLU A 64 -0.69 -0.02 3.21
CA GLU A 64 0.76 0.23 3.19
C GLU A 64 1.23 0.81 1.85
N LYS A 65 0.57 0.40 0.75
CA LYS A 65 0.93 0.77 -0.62
C LYS A 65 0.29 2.07 -1.10
N GLY A 66 -0.87 2.43 -0.55
CA GLY A 66 -1.58 3.64 -0.96
C GLY A 66 -2.97 3.76 -0.36
N LYS A 67 -3.74 4.71 -0.89
CA LYS A 67 -5.13 4.94 -0.51
C LYS A 67 -6.07 4.05 -1.34
N ILE A 68 -6.84 3.19 -0.68
CA ILE A 68 -7.85 2.38 -1.35
C ILE A 68 -9.09 3.26 -1.61
N VAL A 69 -9.43 3.48 -2.87
CA VAL A 69 -10.55 4.34 -3.29
C VAL A 69 -11.74 3.56 -3.84
N VAL A 70 -11.50 2.34 -4.31
CA VAL A 70 -12.55 1.41 -4.78
C VAL A 70 -12.30 0.04 -4.18
N LYS A 71 -13.37 -0.61 -3.71
CA LYS A 71 -13.35 -1.99 -3.20
C LYS A 71 -14.59 -2.70 -3.67
N ARG A 72 -14.45 -3.72 -4.51
CA ARG A 72 -15.53 -4.52 -5.05
C ARG A 72 -15.24 -6.01 -4.92
N ALA A 73 -16.25 -6.79 -4.56
CA ALA A 73 -16.18 -8.24 -4.51
C ALA A 73 -17.33 -8.86 -5.29
N TYR A 74 -17.03 -9.83 -6.12
CA TYR A 74 -17.91 -10.48 -7.06
C TYR A 74 -18.15 -11.92 -6.66
N CYS A 75 -19.41 -12.32 -6.48
CA CYS A 75 -19.77 -13.66 -6.04
C CYS A 75 -21.28 -13.91 -6.19
N ASP A 76 -21.68 -15.18 -6.16
CA ASP A 76 -23.03 -15.59 -5.76
C ASP A 76 -23.08 -15.59 -4.21
N TRP A 77 -23.57 -14.48 -3.65
CA TRP A 77 -23.54 -14.22 -2.20
C TRP A 77 -24.48 -15.11 -1.40
N ASP A 78 -25.40 -15.83 -2.05
CA ASP A 78 -26.23 -16.83 -1.38
C ASP A 78 -25.41 -18.04 -0.91
N ARG A 79 -24.26 -18.28 -1.55
CA ARG A 79 -23.31 -19.35 -1.18
C ARG A 79 -22.35 -18.95 -0.04
N PHE A 80 -22.19 -17.64 0.21
CA PHE A 80 -21.23 -17.11 1.19
C PHE A 80 -21.87 -16.12 2.18
N PRO A 81 -23.01 -16.46 2.80
CA PRO A 81 -23.76 -15.51 3.65
C PRO A 81 -22.97 -15.02 4.86
N ASP A 82 -22.08 -15.85 5.41
CA ASP A 82 -21.30 -15.55 6.63
C ASP A 82 -20.23 -14.45 6.41
N TYR A 83 -19.90 -14.14 5.17
CA TYR A 83 -18.93 -13.11 4.83
C TYR A 83 -19.56 -11.73 4.59
N LYS A 84 -20.84 -11.66 4.25
CA LYS A 84 -21.53 -10.41 3.88
C LYS A 84 -21.33 -9.31 4.91
N ARG A 85 -21.50 -9.63 6.18
CA ARG A 85 -21.38 -8.66 7.28
C ARG A 85 -19.97 -8.06 7.36
N GLU A 86 -18.94 -8.90 7.36
CA GLU A 86 -17.55 -8.48 7.47
C GLU A 86 -17.13 -7.60 6.28
N LEU A 87 -17.55 -7.98 5.07
CA LEU A 87 -17.26 -7.23 3.86
C LEU A 87 -17.97 -5.87 3.84
N HIS A 88 -19.22 -5.80 4.32
CA HIS A 88 -19.93 -4.53 4.49
C HIS A 88 -19.27 -3.63 5.54
N GLU A 89 -18.86 -4.18 6.69
CA GLU A 89 -18.13 -3.45 7.73
C GLU A 89 -16.80 -2.89 7.19
N ALA A 90 -16.17 -3.61 6.24
CA ALA A 90 -14.98 -3.16 5.51
C ALA A 90 -15.29 -2.18 4.37
N ALA A 91 -16.56 -1.79 4.18
CA ALA A 91 -17.06 -0.95 3.08
C ALA A 91 -16.67 -1.48 1.71
N ILE A 92 -16.81 -2.78 1.48
CA ILE A 92 -16.65 -3.45 0.18
C ILE A 92 -18.02 -3.53 -0.49
N GLU A 93 -18.11 -3.08 -1.73
CA GLU A 93 -19.30 -3.19 -2.58
C GLU A 93 -19.46 -4.66 -3.02
N LEU A 94 -20.58 -5.28 -2.66
CA LEU A 94 -20.89 -6.67 -3.02
C LEU A 94 -21.65 -6.68 -4.35
N ILE A 95 -21.02 -7.23 -5.37
CA ILE A 95 -21.64 -7.38 -6.70
C ILE A 95 -22.25 -8.78 -6.78
N GLU A 96 -23.58 -8.85 -6.81
CA GLU A 96 -24.32 -10.10 -6.90
C GLU A 96 -24.26 -10.68 -8.30
N ILE A 97 -23.83 -11.92 -8.42
CA ILE A 97 -23.79 -12.68 -9.67
C ILE A 97 -24.52 -14.02 -9.47
N PRO A 98 -25.83 -14.09 -9.78
CA PRO A 98 -26.59 -15.33 -9.57
C PRO A 98 -26.09 -16.47 -10.45
N SER A 99 -25.79 -17.62 -9.88
CA SER A 99 -25.31 -18.81 -10.62
C SER A 99 -26.42 -19.62 -11.30
N ARG A 100 -27.59 -19.02 -11.57
CA ARG A 100 -28.84 -19.71 -11.98
C ARG A 100 -28.87 -20.27 -13.39
N THR A 101 -27.79 -20.28 -14.17
CA THR A 101 -27.82 -20.81 -15.54
C THR A 101 -26.54 -21.57 -15.89
N TYR A 102 -26.68 -22.56 -16.79
CA TYR A 102 -25.58 -23.36 -17.35
C TYR A 102 -24.46 -22.52 -18.01
N SER A 103 -24.72 -21.22 -18.28
CA SER A 103 -23.75 -20.26 -18.80
C SER A 103 -23.11 -19.38 -17.72
N GLY A 104 -23.44 -19.59 -16.44
CA GLY A 104 -23.12 -18.67 -15.34
C GLY A 104 -21.71 -18.79 -14.78
N LYS A 105 -20.92 -19.81 -15.16
CA LYS A 105 -19.64 -20.10 -14.53
C LYS A 105 -18.60 -18.97 -14.69
N ASN A 106 -18.67 -18.19 -15.75
CA ASN A 106 -17.73 -17.11 -16.06
C ASN A 106 -18.39 -15.72 -15.96
N SER A 107 -19.64 -15.62 -15.50
CA SER A 107 -20.35 -14.33 -15.48
C SER A 107 -19.76 -13.35 -14.48
N ALA A 108 -19.25 -13.85 -13.35
CA ALA A 108 -18.57 -13.06 -12.32
C ALA A 108 -17.26 -12.50 -12.88
N ASP A 109 -16.47 -13.34 -13.52
CA ASP A 109 -15.17 -12.99 -14.09
C ASP A 109 -15.33 -11.93 -15.18
N ILE A 110 -16.27 -12.14 -16.11
CA ILE A 110 -16.56 -11.18 -17.18
C ILE A 110 -17.02 -9.84 -16.59
N ARG A 111 -17.90 -9.85 -15.60
CA ARG A 111 -18.37 -8.63 -14.95
C ARG A 111 -17.22 -7.89 -14.26
N MET A 112 -16.36 -8.60 -13.53
CA MET A 112 -15.19 -8.03 -12.88
C MET A 112 -14.22 -7.42 -13.89
N VAL A 113 -13.96 -8.12 -15.01
CA VAL A 113 -13.11 -7.61 -16.09
C VAL A 113 -13.67 -6.32 -16.68
N VAL A 114 -14.97 -6.27 -17.00
CA VAL A 114 -15.63 -5.08 -17.54
C VAL A 114 -15.54 -3.91 -16.58
N ASP A 115 -15.88 -4.12 -15.31
CA ASP A 115 -15.86 -3.08 -14.29
C ASP A 115 -14.43 -2.55 -14.04
N ALA A 116 -13.41 -3.42 -14.07
CA ALA A 116 -12.01 -3.04 -13.92
C ALA A 116 -11.51 -2.22 -15.12
N MET A 117 -11.85 -2.63 -16.33
CA MET A 117 -11.48 -1.91 -17.56
C MET A 117 -12.17 -0.55 -17.66
N ASP A 118 -13.48 -0.49 -17.35
CA ASP A 118 -14.22 0.79 -17.30
C ASP A 118 -13.58 1.75 -16.28
N MET A 119 -13.21 1.23 -15.10
CA MET A 119 -12.54 2.01 -14.06
C MET A 119 -11.17 2.51 -14.52
N ALA A 120 -10.38 1.67 -15.18
CA ALA A 120 -9.05 2.04 -15.66
C ALA A 120 -9.11 3.17 -16.71
N TRP A 121 -10.17 3.15 -17.53
CA TRP A 121 -10.40 4.15 -18.56
C TRP A 121 -11.03 5.44 -18.02
N ALA A 122 -12.09 5.31 -17.20
CA ALA A 122 -12.86 6.46 -16.72
C ALA A 122 -12.20 7.21 -15.54
N LYS A 123 -11.26 6.61 -14.84
CA LYS A 123 -10.65 7.16 -13.62
C LYS A 123 -9.13 7.18 -13.71
N GLU A 124 -8.59 8.11 -14.49
CA GLU A 124 -7.15 8.27 -14.73
C GLU A 124 -6.33 8.37 -13.42
N HIS A 125 -6.92 8.98 -12.39
CA HIS A 125 -6.26 9.15 -11.10
C HIS A 125 -6.04 7.84 -10.31
N ILE A 126 -6.67 6.73 -10.70
CA ILE A 126 -6.42 5.41 -10.15
C ILE A 126 -5.24 4.80 -10.92
N ASN A 127 -4.13 4.63 -10.24
CA ASN A 127 -2.87 4.18 -10.85
C ASN A 127 -2.45 2.78 -10.41
N LEU A 128 -3.13 2.18 -9.39
CA LEU A 128 -2.83 0.86 -8.89
C LEU A 128 -4.11 0.02 -8.84
N PHE A 129 -4.07 -1.12 -9.52
CA PHE A 129 -5.16 -2.10 -9.58
C PHE A 129 -4.77 -3.36 -8.83
N VAL A 130 -5.68 -3.86 -8.01
CA VAL A 130 -5.49 -5.12 -7.29
C VAL A 130 -6.52 -6.11 -7.78
N VAL A 131 -6.06 -7.23 -8.31
CA VAL A 131 -6.86 -8.35 -8.78
C VAL A 131 -6.68 -9.50 -7.80
N ALA A 132 -7.67 -9.73 -6.95
CA ALA A 132 -7.64 -10.83 -5.98
C ALA A 132 -8.34 -12.05 -6.59
N SER A 133 -7.58 -12.92 -7.23
CA SER A 133 -7.94 -14.23 -7.78
C SER A 133 -6.68 -15.03 -8.08
N GLY A 134 -6.79 -16.34 -8.12
CA GLY A 134 -5.75 -17.25 -8.62
C GLY A 134 -5.96 -17.69 -10.07
N ASP A 135 -7.04 -17.28 -10.72
CA ASP A 135 -7.43 -17.78 -12.03
C ASP A 135 -6.65 -17.12 -13.18
N SER A 136 -6.13 -17.99 -14.07
CA SER A 136 -5.43 -17.56 -15.30
C SER A 136 -6.28 -16.73 -16.25
N ASP A 137 -7.60 -16.84 -16.17
CA ASP A 137 -8.54 -16.14 -17.04
C ASP A 137 -8.48 -14.62 -16.84
N PHE A 138 -7.92 -14.14 -15.73
CA PHE A 138 -7.63 -12.72 -15.49
C PHE A 138 -6.30 -12.23 -16.08
N SER A 139 -5.45 -13.11 -16.63
CA SER A 139 -4.17 -12.68 -17.24
C SER A 139 -4.35 -11.67 -18.37
N PRO A 140 -5.38 -11.77 -19.28
CA PRO A 140 -5.64 -10.76 -20.28
C PRO A 140 -6.04 -9.40 -19.68
N LEU A 141 -6.80 -9.39 -18.57
CA LEU A 141 -7.12 -8.15 -17.85
C LEU A 141 -5.85 -7.47 -17.33
N VAL A 142 -4.97 -8.23 -16.67
CA VAL A 142 -3.70 -7.71 -16.15
C VAL A 142 -2.87 -7.08 -17.27
N SER A 143 -2.72 -7.77 -18.40
CA SER A 143 -2.01 -7.25 -19.57
C SER A 143 -2.60 -5.94 -20.07
N LYS A 144 -3.94 -5.85 -20.16
CA LYS A 144 -4.63 -4.63 -20.61
C LYS A 144 -4.52 -3.47 -19.63
N LEU A 145 -4.55 -3.73 -18.34
CA LEU A 145 -4.31 -2.70 -17.31
C LEU A 145 -2.89 -2.14 -17.42
N LYS A 146 -1.88 -3.00 -17.62
CA LYS A 146 -0.47 -2.59 -17.80
C LYS A 146 -0.26 -1.81 -19.11
N GLU A 147 -0.92 -2.19 -20.20
CA GLU A 147 -0.93 -1.40 -21.45
C GLU A 147 -1.48 0.03 -21.24
N ASN A 148 -2.34 0.23 -20.25
CA ASN A 148 -2.89 1.53 -19.84
C ASN A 148 -2.11 2.20 -18.69
N ASP A 149 -0.81 1.87 -18.53
CA ASP A 149 0.08 2.44 -17.52
C ASP A 149 -0.44 2.28 -16.08
N LYS A 150 -1.14 1.17 -15.80
CA LYS A 150 -1.60 0.83 -14.46
C LYS A 150 -0.65 -0.19 -13.83
N PHE A 151 -0.25 0.05 -12.58
CA PHE A 151 0.47 -0.95 -11.79
C PHE A 151 -0.51 -2.01 -11.29
N VAL A 152 -0.21 -3.28 -11.49
CA VAL A 152 -1.13 -4.37 -11.16
C VAL A 152 -0.54 -5.30 -10.11
N ILE A 153 -1.26 -5.43 -8.98
CA ILE A 153 -0.96 -6.39 -7.93
C ILE A 153 -1.96 -7.55 -8.02
N GLY A 154 -1.44 -8.75 -8.18
CA GLY A 154 -2.21 -9.97 -8.00
C GLY A 154 -2.26 -10.35 -6.52
N VAL A 155 -3.37 -10.93 -6.07
CA VAL A 155 -3.53 -11.51 -4.73
C VAL A 155 -4.14 -12.88 -4.87
N GLY A 156 -3.54 -13.88 -4.26
CA GLY A 156 -4.04 -15.25 -4.38
C GLY A 156 -3.50 -16.17 -3.28
N VAL A 157 -3.84 -17.43 -3.39
CA VAL A 157 -3.39 -18.52 -2.50
C VAL A 157 -2.33 -19.32 -3.24
N LYS A 158 -1.22 -19.68 -2.58
CA LYS A 158 -0.04 -20.31 -3.23
C LYS A 158 -0.38 -21.52 -4.08
N ASN A 159 -1.22 -22.41 -3.55
CA ASN A 159 -1.51 -23.68 -4.20
C ASN A 159 -2.61 -23.60 -5.26
N SER A 160 -3.36 -22.52 -5.33
CA SER A 160 -4.48 -22.33 -6.27
C SER A 160 -4.25 -21.20 -7.28
N SER A 161 -3.13 -20.48 -7.18
CA SER A 161 -2.82 -19.38 -8.12
C SER A 161 -2.05 -19.91 -9.31
N SER A 162 -2.50 -19.52 -10.51
CA SER A 162 -1.86 -19.86 -11.78
C SER A 162 -0.53 -19.11 -11.94
N HIS A 163 0.52 -19.79 -12.37
CA HIS A 163 1.79 -19.18 -12.73
C HIS A 163 1.63 -18.12 -13.82
N LEU A 164 0.72 -18.34 -14.78
CA LEU A 164 0.46 -17.36 -15.85
C LEU A 164 -0.05 -16.03 -15.28
N LEU A 165 -0.93 -16.05 -14.29
CA LEU A 165 -1.42 -14.83 -13.65
C LEU A 165 -0.32 -14.17 -12.83
N ILE A 166 0.42 -14.96 -12.05
CA ILE A 166 1.51 -14.48 -11.18
C ILE A 166 2.56 -13.73 -12.00
N ASP A 167 3.05 -14.33 -13.08
CA ASP A 167 4.13 -13.80 -13.91
C ASP A 167 3.71 -12.54 -14.70
N ASN A 168 2.42 -12.36 -14.95
CA ASN A 168 1.91 -11.17 -15.63
C ASN A 168 1.76 -9.96 -14.71
N CYS A 169 1.59 -10.15 -13.40
CA CYS A 169 1.45 -9.06 -12.44
C CYS A 169 2.79 -8.33 -12.21
N ASP A 170 2.73 -7.05 -11.83
CA ASP A 170 3.92 -6.31 -11.39
C ASP A 170 4.37 -6.74 -9.99
N GLU A 171 3.42 -7.16 -9.16
CA GLU A 171 3.64 -7.75 -7.85
C GLU A 171 2.57 -8.80 -7.57
N PHE A 172 2.91 -9.85 -6.82
CA PHE A 172 1.95 -10.84 -6.37
C PHE A 172 2.03 -11.05 -4.87
N ILE A 173 0.90 -10.98 -4.17
CA ILE A 173 0.78 -11.15 -2.73
C ILE A 173 0.09 -12.47 -2.45
N PHE A 174 0.77 -13.36 -1.74
CA PHE A 174 0.16 -14.60 -1.28
C PHE A 174 -0.53 -14.41 0.07
N TYR A 175 -1.75 -14.91 0.19
CA TYR A 175 -2.55 -14.82 1.41
C TYR A 175 -1.84 -15.43 2.62
N GLU A 176 -1.15 -16.55 2.44
CA GLU A 176 -0.37 -17.19 3.49
C GLU A 176 0.73 -16.29 4.07
N ASP A 177 1.28 -15.40 3.25
CA ASP A 177 2.31 -14.47 3.71
C ASP A 177 1.68 -13.32 4.54
N LEU A 178 0.43 -12.94 4.26
CA LEU A 178 -0.33 -12.01 5.09
C LEU A 178 -0.59 -12.59 6.48
N VAL A 179 -1.06 -13.83 6.54
CA VAL A 179 -1.33 -14.53 7.81
C VAL A 179 -0.05 -14.67 8.65
N ARG A 180 1.10 -14.99 8.04
CA ARG A 180 2.39 -15.09 8.75
C ARG A 180 2.88 -13.75 9.27
N GLY A 181 2.61 -12.66 8.56
CA GLY A 181 3.07 -11.32 8.95
C GLY A 181 2.49 -10.84 10.28
N VAL A 182 1.35 -11.36 10.71
CA VAL A 182 0.70 -11.03 11.99
C VAL A 182 1.50 -11.52 13.20
N ALA A 183 2.30 -12.59 13.07
CA ALA A 183 2.93 -13.29 14.18
C ALA A 183 4.20 -12.64 14.76
N GLN A 184 4.76 -11.55 14.21
CA GLN A 184 6.07 -11.01 14.59
C GLN A 184 6.07 -9.50 14.81
N GLY A 185 5.81 -9.05 16.05
CA GLY A 185 6.03 -7.67 16.46
C GLY A 185 6.95 -7.55 17.68
N PRO A 186 7.82 -6.53 17.80
CA PRO A 186 8.50 -6.24 19.05
C PRO A 186 7.46 -5.97 20.13
N LYS A 187 7.69 -6.52 21.34
CA LYS A 187 6.84 -6.22 22.50
C LYS A 187 7.00 -4.76 22.86
N VAL A 188 5.91 -4.00 22.83
CA VAL A 188 5.88 -2.61 23.24
C VAL A 188 5.85 -2.55 24.77
N ILE A 189 6.88 -1.96 25.35
CA ILE A 189 6.86 -1.56 26.76
C ILE A 189 6.42 -0.10 26.79
N ALA A 190 5.25 0.19 27.34
CA ALA A 190 4.70 1.53 27.39
C ALA A 190 4.18 1.86 28.79
N LYS A 191 4.16 3.14 29.13
CA LYS A 191 3.74 3.64 30.45
C LYS A 191 2.22 3.55 30.63
N ASP A 192 1.48 3.72 29.54
CA ASP A 192 0.01 3.67 29.53
C ASP A 192 -0.53 3.08 28.23
N LYS A 193 -1.86 2.85 28.19
CA LYS A 193 -2.55 2.23 27.06
C LYS A 193 -2.50 3.07 25.79
N LYS A 194 -2.57 4.42 25.89
CA LYS A 194 -2.50 5.33 24.76
C LYS A 194 -1.13 5.31 24.11
N GLN A 195 -0.07 5.39 24.92
CA GLN A 195 1.30 5.32 24.44
C GLN A 195 1.57 3.96 23.75
N ALA A 196 1.08 2.85 24.35
CA ALA A 196 1.20 1.52 23.75
C ALA A 196 0.55 1.46 22.37
N GLU A 197 -0.63 2.02 22.23
CA GLU A 197 -1.36 2.07 20.96
C GLU A 197 -0.61 2.91 19.91
N ALA A 198 -0.12 4.09 20.29
CA ALA A 198 0.66 4.94 19.40
C ALA A 198 1.95 4.26 18.93
N PHE A 199 2.67 3.60 19.82
CA PHE A 199 3.90 2.88 19.48
C PHE A 199 3.63 1.63 18.61
N THR A 200 2.55 0.90 18.87
CA THR A 200 2.15 -0.22 18.02
C THR A 200 1.87 0.26 16.60
N LEU A 201 1.07 1.29 16.44
CA LEU A 201 0.76 1.87 15.14
C LEU A 201 2.01 2.42 14.42
N LEU A 202 2.94 3.02 15.17
CA LEU A 202 4.23 3.50 14.67
C LEU A 202 5.08 2.36 14.14
N ILE A 203 5.25 1.30 14.93
CA ILE A 203 6.02 0.10 14.56
C ILE A 203 5.45 -0.55 13.31
N ASP A 204 4.13 -0.75 13.26
CA ASP A 204 3.45 -1.37 12.13
C ASP A 204 3.56 -0.52 10.86
N SER A 205 3.59 0.80 10.99
CA SER A 205 3.78 1.71 9.87
C SER A 205 5.23 1.72 9.35
N ILE A 206 6.22 1.65 10.25
CA ILE A 206 7.63 1.54 9.87
C ILE A 206 7.89 0.20 9.18
N LYS A 207 7.37 -0.92 9.71
CA LYS A 207 7.49 -2.24 9.08
C LYS A 207 6.88 -2.26 7.69
N ALA A 208 5.72 -1.61 7.53
CA ALA A 208 5.05 -1.45 6.25
C ALA A 208 5.97 -0.78 5.21
N LEU A 209 6.57 0.36 5.56
CA LEU A 209 7.47 1.09 4.67
C LEU A 209 8.76 0.31 4.37
N MET A 210 9.27 -0.45 5.34
CA MET A 210 10.43 -1.34 5.13
C MET A 210 10.10 -2.48 4.14
N ARG A 211 8.91 -3.06 4.21
CA ARG A 211 8.44 -4.06 3.23
C ARG A 211 8.32 -3.50 1.81
N GLU A 212 8.04 -2.21 1.69
CA GLU A 212 8.01 -1.51 0.40
C GLU A 212 9.41 -1.08 -0.10
N ASN A 213 10.49 -1.58 0.52
CA ASN A 213 11.88 -1.29 0.15
C ASN A 213 12.18 0.22 0.01
N LYS A 214 11.55 1.06 0.85
CA LYS A 214 11.86 2.48 0.87
C LYS A 214 13.26 2.70 1.41
N GLU A 215 14.14 3.28 0.61
CA GLU A 215 15.55 3.50 0.97
C GLU A 215 15.71 4.43 2.18
N ILE A 216 14.85 5.46 2.27
CA ILE A 216 14.88 6.44 3.35
C ILE A 216 13.50 6.55 3.97
N LEU A 217 13.42 6.29 5.28
CA LEU A 217 12.16 6.36 6.03
C LEU A 217 12.02 7.73 6.70
N TRP A 218 11.45 8.68 5.98
CA TRP A 218 11.15 10.01 6.52
C TRP A 218 10.01 9.95 7.54
N GLY A 219 10.11 10.75 8.60
CA GLY A 219 9.05 10.86 9.60
C GLY A 219 7.69 11.24 9.01
N SER A 220 7.68 12.10 7.97
CA SER A 220 6.46 12.47 7.24
C SER A 220 5.79 11.27 6.54
N MET A 221 6.57 10.37 5.93
CA MET A 221 6.05 9.15 5.29
C MET A 221 5.46 8.20 6.32
N VAL A 222 6.12 8.06 7.47
CA VAL A 222 5.61 7.24 8.59
C VAL A 222 4.29 7.82 9.11
N LYS A 223 4.20 9.14 9.34
CA LYS A 223 2.97 9.81 9.76
C LYS A 223 1.83 9.57 8.77
N GLN A 224 2.10 9.74 7.48
CA GLN A 224 1.11 9.49 6.43
C GLN A 224 0.63 8.04 6.42
N THR A 225 1.52 7.09 6.63
CA THR A 225 1.16 5.66 6.71
C THR A 225 0.32 5.37 7.96
N MET A 226 0.66 5.96 9.10
CA MET A 226 -0.16 5.87 10.33
C MET A 226 -1.57 6.43 10.10
N GLN A 227 -1.71 7.58 9.44
CA GLN A 227 -2.99 8.20 9.12
C GLN A 227 -3.81 7.37 8.11
N ARG A 228 -3.17 6.68 7.16
CA ARG A 228 -3.89 5.74 6.27
C ARG A 228 -4.42 4.53 7.02
N LYS A 229 -3.62 3.96 7.93
CA LYS A 229 -4.04 2.82 8.77
C LYS A 229 -5.09 3.21 9.80
N LYS A 230 -4.98 4.40 10.37
CA LYS A 230 -5.90 4.94 11.37
C LYS A 230 -6.24 6.41 11.03
N PRO A 231 -7.32 6.66 10.28
CA PRO A 231 -7.70 8.02 9.85
C PRO A 231 -7.95 9.01 11.00
N THR A 232 -8.27 8.50 12.19
CA THR A 232 -8.44 9.29 13.41
C THR A 232 -7.13 9.57 14.15
N PHE A 233 -5.98 9.16 13.59
CA PHE A 233 -4.70 9.40 14.23
C PHE A 233 -4.40 10.89 14.32
N ASN A 234 -4.24 11.35 15.54
CA ASN A 234 -3.75 12.69 15.90
C ASN A 234 -2.80 12.53 17.08
N GLU A 235 -1.60 13.04 16.97
CA GLU A 235 -0.56 12.96 18.01
C GLU A 235 -1.01 13.56 19.34
N GLU A 236 -1.80 14.64 19.34
CA GLU A 236 -2.31 15.29 20.56
C GLU A 236 -3.22 14.35 21.37
N TYR A 237 -4.01 13.51 20.71
CA TYR A 237 -4.82 12.50 21.40
C TYR A 237 -3.98 11.54 22.23
N TYR A 238 -2.75 11.25 21.77
CA TYR A 238 -1.79 10.39 22.42
C TYR A 238 -0.85 11.14 23.37
N GLY A 239 -1.06 12.46 23.58
CA GLY A 239 -0.30 13.28 24.53
C GLY A 239 0.97 13.91 23.94
N TYR A 240 1.15 13.93 22.65
CA TYR A 240 2.30 14.53 21.97
C TYR A 240 1.92 15.85 21.30
N GLN A 241 2.69 16.92 21.54
CA GLN A 241 2.45 18.21 20.88
C GLN A 241 2.75 18.16 19.37
N THR A 242 3.71 17.34 18.98
CA THR A 242 4.12 17.16 17.58
C THR A 242 4.43 15.72 17.29
N PHE A 243 4.39 15.33 16.01
CA PHE A 243 4.84 14.01 15.59
C PHE A 243 6.32 13.75 15.90
N SER A 244 7.15 14.79 15.88
CA SER A 244 8.55 14.71 16.28
C SER A 244 8.70 14.28 17.73
N ASN A 245 7.87 14.78 18.65
CA ASN A 245 7.89 14.35 20.05
C ASN A 245 7.53 12.87 20.21
N LEU A 246 6.60 12.36 19.41
CA LEU A 246 6.29 10.93 19.39
C LEU A 246 7.50 10.09 18.94
N LEU A 247 8.24 10.53 17.92
CA LEU A 247 9.43 9.83 17.44
C LEU A 247 10.56 9.86 18.48
N GLU A 248 10.78 11.00 19.13
CA GLU A 248 11.78 11.18 20.19
C GLU A 248 11.46 10.31 21.40
N ASP A 249 10.19 10.23 21.79
CA ASP A 249 9.75 9.38 22.89
C ASP A 249 9.90 7.89 22.55
N ALA A 250 9.56 7.49 21.32
CA ALA A 250 9.78 6.14 20.83
C ALA A 250 11.28 5.75 20.82
N GLN A 251 12.18 6.69 20.48
CA GLN A 251 13.62 6.48 20.60
C GLN A 251 14.05 6.35 22.06
N SER A 252 13.56 7.21 22.96
CA SER A 252 13.86 7.19 24.39
C SER A 252 13.42 5.89 25.07
N ASN A 253 12.34 5.27 24.54
CA ASN A 253 11.85 3.95 24.97
C ASN A 253 12.53 2.78 24.23
N ASN A 254 13.63 3.02 23.50
CA ASN A 254 14.38 2.00 22.76
C ASN A 254 13.55 1.21 21.75
N ILE A 255 12.57 1.84 21.12
CA ILE A 255 11.73 1.20 20.09
C ILE A 255 12.34 1.40 18.70
N ILE A 256 12.75 2.64 18.40
CA ILE A 256 13.32 3.02 17.10
C ILE A 256 14.62 3.79 17.26
N LYS A 257 15.36 3.89 16.16
CA LYS A 257 16.52 4.80 16.02
C LYS A 257 16.16 5.88 15.02
N ILE A 258 16.34 7.14 15.40
CA ILE A 258 16.12 8.29 14.51
C ILE A 258 17.39 9.11 14.35
N LYS A 259 17.49 9.78 13.20
CA LYS A 259 18.56 10.76 12.91
C LYS A 259 17.90 12.02 12.36
N LYS A 260 18.34 13.18 12.80
CA LYS A 260 17.88 14.45 12.24
C LYS A 260 18.66 14.74 10.97
N ASP A 261 17.97 14.98 9.88
CA ASP A 261 18.59 15.41 8.64
C ASP A 261 18.98 16.88 8.74
N VAL A 262 20.24 17.20 8.43
CA VAL A 262 20.81 18.53 8.61
C VAL A 262 20.21 19.54 7.64
N LYS A 263 19.82 19.11 6.44
CA LYS A 263 19.30 19.99 5.40
C LYS A 263 17.82 20.35 5.59
N SER A 264 16.99 19.34 5.87
CA SER A 264 15.53 19.53 6.02
C SER A 264 15.09 19.76 7.46
N GLY A 265 15.94 19.47 8.46
CA GLY A 265 15.56 19.47 9.87
C GLY A 265 14.58 18.34 10.26
N SER A 266 14.21 17.49 9.32
CA SER A 266 13.25 16.40 9.52
C SER A 266 13.92 15.16 10.11
N TYR A 267 13.14 14.32 10.80
CA TYR A 267 13.64 13.04 11.29
C TYR A 267 13.59 11.97 10.20
N VAL A 268 14.65 11.17 10.15
CA VAL A 268 14.75 9.93 9.38
C VAL A 268 14.84 8.77 10.37
N ILE A 269 14.02 7.76 10.17
CA ILE A 269 14.05 6.51 10.94
C ILE A 269 15.13 5.61 10.31
N THR A 270 16.15 5.24 11.10
CA THR A 270 17.27 4.42 10.63
C THR A 270 17.08 2.94 10.93
N GLY A 271 16.05 2.58 11.70
CA GLY A 271 15.70 1.21 12.04
C GLY A 271 15.06 1.06 13.41
N PHE A 272 14.82 -0.19 13.79
CA PHE A 272 14.40 -0.53 15.14
C PHE A 272 15.60 -0.53 16.09
N ALA A 273 15.39 -0.16 17.34
CA ALA A 273 16.38 -0.37 18.37
C ALA A 273 16.54 -1.89 18.60
N GLN A 274 17.77 -2.38 18.73
CA GLN A 274 18.00 -3.77 19.10
C GLN A 274 17.44 -3.99 20.51
N PRO A 275 16.79 -5.13 20.81
CA PRO A 275 16.48 -5.46 22.18
C PRO A 275 17.78 -5.44 22.98
N ALA A 276 17.76 -4.80 24.16
CA ALA A 276 18.88 -4.88 25.09
C ALA A 276 19.14 -6.38 25.36
N ALA A 277 20.39 -6.78 25.16
CA ALA A 277 20.85 -8.15 25.36
C ALA A 277 20.70 -8.58 26.81
#